data_00f6c18cc5b7b9a192029a4d3e7732e4
#
_entry.id   00f6c18cc5b7b9a192029a4d3e7732e4
#
_cell.length_a   1.000
_cell.length_b   1.000
_cell.length_c   1.000
_cell.angle_alpha   90.00
_cell.angle_beta   90.00
_cell.angle_gamma   90.00
#
_symmetry.space_group_name_H-M   'P 1'
#
loop_
_entity.id
_entity.type
_entity.pdbx_description
1 polymer ?
#
loop_
_entity_poly.entity_id
_entity_poly.type
_entity_poly.pdbx_seq_one_letter_code
_entity_poly.pdbx_strand_id
1 'polypeptide(L)'
;MAKNSSQFETPQFATRVIHAGQTTDAATGAVMPPIVTSTTFEWEALGQPREHIYTRSSNPTRDALERCVAELESGVRGLAYASGQAATAGAVAPA
;
A
#
# COMPACT_ATOMS: atom_id res chain seq x y z
N MET A 1 23.82 19.37 18.84
CA MET A 1 24.43 18.50 17.83
C MET A 1 23.53 18.37 16.62
N ALA A 2 24.11 18.61 15.48
CA ALA A 2 23.33 18.44 14.26
C ALA A 2 23.08 16.94 14.02
N LYS A 3 21.87 16.58 13.72
CA LYS A 3 21.55 15.21 13.37
C LYS A 3 21.97 14.93 11.93
N ASN A 4 22.43 13.73 11.70
CA ASN A 4 22.72 13.28 10.36
C ASN A 4 21.41 13.23 9.57
N SER A 5 21.38 13.82 8.37
CA SER A 5 20.19 13.84 7.54
C SER A 5 19.72 12.43 7.21
N SER A 6 20.61 11.44 7.13
CA SER A 6 20.24 10.06 6.85
C SER A 6 19.35 9.46 7.94
N GLN A 7 19.38 9.99 9.18
CA GLN A 7 18.49 9.54 10.25
C GLN A 7 17.02 9.86 9.94
N PHE A 8 16.79 10.91 9.16
CA PHE A 8 15.45 11.31 8.76
C PHE A 8 15.07 10.71 7.40
N GLU A 9 16.05 10.52 6.53
CA GLU A 9 15.82 10.04 5.16
C GLU A 9 15.63 8.51 5.11
N THR A 10 16.28 7.79 6.02
CA THR A 10 16.26 6.33 6.04
C THR A 10 15.87 5.83 7.42
N PRO A 11 14.55 5.69 7.67
CA PRO A 11 14.09 5.18 8.95
C PRO A 11 14.65 3.79 9.26
N GLN A 12 14.92 3.55 10.54
CA GLN A 12 15.32 2.23 11.01
C GLN A 12 14.22 1.20 10.72
N PHE A 13 14.60 -0.05 10.61
CA PHE A 13 13.65 -1.12 10.33
C PHE A 13 12.52 -1.18 11.36
N ALA A 14 12.84 -1.03 12.64
CA ALA A 14 11.83 -1.04 13.70
C ALA A 14 10.80 0.08 13.52
N THR A 15 11.22 1.25 13.04
CA THR A 15 10.32 2.35 12.75
C THR A 15 9.45 2.04 11.52
N ARG A 16 10.04 1.43 10.50
CA ARG A 16 9.32 1.05 9.29
C ARG A 16 8.24 -0.01 9.59
N VAL A 17 8.52 -0.93 10.50
CA VAL A 17 7.53 -1.93 10.91
C VAL A 17 6.24 -1.27 11.41
N ILE A 18 6.38 -0.13 12.09
CA ILE A 18 5.23 0.58 12.66
C ILE A 18 4.51 1.45 11.64
N HIS A 19 5.27 2.12 10.78
CA HIS A 19 4.72 3.20 9.95
C HIS A 19 4.58 2.87 8.45
N ALA A 20 5.28 1.87 7.96
CA ALA A 20 5.27 1.56 6.53
C ALA A 20 3.86 1.25 6.02
N GLY A 21 3.46 1.91 4.95
CA GLY A 21 2.16 1.71 4.33
C GLY A 21 0.98 2.28 5.11
N GLN A 22 1.23 2.95 6.24
CA GLN A 22 0.17 3.46 7.11
C GLN A 22 0.16 4.98 7.08
N THR A 23 -0.51 5.54 6.07
CA THR A 23 -0.68 6.99 5.97
C THR A 23 -1.99 7.42 6.64
N THR A 24 -1.99 8.64 7.19
CA THR A 24 -3.19 9.21 7.76
C THR A 24 -4.27 9.36 6.69
N ASP A 25 -5.50 8.99 7.03
CA ASP A 25 -6.63 9.12 6.11
C ASP A 25 -6.95 10.59 5.87
N ALA A 26 -6.93 11.01 4.61
CA ALA A 26 -7.14 12.41 4.25
C ALA A 26 -8.55 12.90 4.55
N ALA A 27 -9.54 12.02 4.46
CA ALA A 27 -10.93 12.40 4.66
C ALA A 27 -11.30 12.58 6.14
N THR A 28 -10.76 11.73 7.01
CA THR A 28 -11.17 11.68 8.42
C THR A 28 -10.07 12.07 9.39
N GLY A 29 -8.82 12.08 8.95
CA GLY A 29 -7.68 12.28 9.83
C GLY A 29 -7.32 11.03 10.65
N ALA A 30 -7.92 9.89 10.34
CA ALA A 30 -7.62 8.65 11.05
C ALA A 30 -6.14 8.29 10.89
N VAL A 31 -5.50 7.96 12.01
CA VAL A 31 -4.06 7.65 12.03
C VAL A 31 -3.78 6.29 11.39
N MET A 32 -4.66 5.32 11.64
CA MET A 32 -4.55 3.99 11.04
C MET A 32 -5.35 3.95 9.74
N PRO A 33 -4.90 3.16 8.73
CA PRO A 33 -5.67 3.03 7.50
C PRO A 33 -7.06 2.44 7.78
N PRO A 34 -8.12 3.04 7.25
CA PRO A 34 -9.45 2.46 7.40
C PRO A 34 -9.58 1.16 6.62
N ILE A 35 -10.47 0.29 7.07
CA ILE A 35 -10.81 -0.94 6.35
C ILE A 35 -11.87 -0.59 5.31
N VAL A 36 -11.51 -0.70 4.03
CA VAL A 36 -12.41 -0.37 2.92
C VAL A 36 -13.04 -1.64 2.40
N THR A 37 -14.34 -1.77 2.61
CA THR A 37 -15.11 -2.96 2.20
C THR A 37 -15.82 -2.79 0.87
N SER A 38 -15.82 -1.58 0.31
CA SER A 38 -16.49 -1.29 -0.96
C SER A 38 -15.89 -2.07 -2.11
N THR A 39 -16.76 -2.58 -2.97
CA THR A 39 -16.33 -3.26 -4.19
C THR A 39 -16.18 -2.30 -5.37
N THR A 40 -17.03 -1.26 -5.42
CA THR A 40 -17.10 -0.32 -6.54
C THR A 40 -16.82 1.09 -6.03
N PHE A 41 -16.10 1.85 -6.83
CA PHE A 41 -15.74 3.23 -6.48
C PHE A 41 -16.31 4.19 -7.52
N GLU A 42 -16.86 5.31 -7.05
CA GLU A 42 -17.42 6.33 -7.90
C GLU A 42 -16.32 7.08 -8.66
N TRP A 43 -16.55 7.32 -9.92
CA TRP A 43 -15.67 8.17 -10.72
C TRP A 43 -15.95 9.63 -10.42
N GLU A 44 -14.95 10.50 -10.59
CA GLU A 44 -15.14 11.93 -10.40
C GLU A 44 -16.06 12.51 -11.46
N ALA A 45 -15.93 12.04 -12.70
CA ALA A 45 -16.75 12.45 -13.83
C ALA A 45 -16.66 11.39 -14.91
N LEU A 46 -17.48 11.51 -15.93
CA LEU A 46 -17.43 10.58 -17.06
C LEU A 46 -16.05 10.60 -17.70
N GLY A 47 -15.45 9.42 -17.81
CA GLY A 47 -14.10 9.28 -18.35
C GLY A 47 -12.99 9.68 -17.39
N GLN A 48 -13.30 10.00 -16.13
CA GLN A 48 -12.31 10.42 -15.13
C GLN A 48 -12.39 9.54 -13.89
N PRO A 49 -11.84 8.31 -13.95
CA PRO A 49 -11.84 7.41 -12.79
C PRO A 49 -10.94 7.95 -11.70
N ARG A 50 -11.24 7.57 -10.45
CA ARG A 50 -10.35 7.81 -9.32
C ARG A 50 -9.26 6.74 -9.32
N GLU A 51 -8.37 6.80 -8.33
CA GLU A 51 -7.28 5.84 -8.19
C GLU A 51 -7.79 4.39 -8.16
N HIS A 52 -8.90 4.16 -7.48
CA HIS A 52 -9.52 2.85 -7.39
C HIS A 52 -10.84 2.84 -8.15
N ILE A 53 -11.06 1.78 -8.92
CA ILE A 53 -12.26 1.60 -9.73
C ILE A 53 -13.09 0.43 -9.20
N TYR A 54 -12.45 -0.68 -8.95
CA TYR A 54 -13.09 -1.89 -8.50
C TYR A 54 -12.15 -2.71 -7.63
N THR A 55 -12.66 -3.24 -6.52
CA THR A 55 -11.81 -3.84 -5.49
C THR A 55 -11.01 -5.05 -5.96
N ARG A 56 -11.47 -5.75 -6.99
CA ARG A 56 -10.71 -6.87 -7.56
C ARG A 56 -9.40 -6.38 -8.16
N SER A 57 -9.42 -5.22 -8.80
CA SER A 57 -8.22 -4.63 -9.40
C SER A 57 -7.35 -3.96 -8.35
N SER A 58 -7.93 -3.17 -7.47
CA SER A 58 -7.20 -2.49 -6.40
C SER A 58 -8.15 -2.08 -5.28
N ASN A 59 -7.59 -1.91 -4.09
CA ASN A 59 -8.35 -1.50 -2.91
C ASN A 59 -7.39 -0.80 -1.96
N PRO A 60 -7.80 0.31 -1.33
CA PRO A 60 -6.91 1.05 -0.42
C PRO A 60 -6.35 0.20 0.72
N THR A 61 -7.13 -0.72 1.27
CA THR A 61 -6.68 -1.59 2.36
C THR A 61 -5.59 -2.55 1.88
N ARG A 62 -5.79 -3.17 0.72
CA ARG A 62 -4.79 -4.05 0.13
C ARG A 62 -3.54 -3.29 -0.26
N ASP A 63 -3.69 -2.07 -0.78
CA ASP A 63 -2.55 -1.22 -1.13
C ASP A 63 -1.69 -0.91 0.09
N ALA A 64 -2.29 -0.69 1.25
CA ALA A 64 -1.54 -0.44 2.48
C ALA A 64 -0.66 -1.63 2.84
N LEU A 65 -1.19 -2.85 2.72
CA LEU A 65 -0.42 -4.07 2.94
C LEU A 65 0.73 -4.20 1.94
N GLU A 66 0.43 -3.99 0.67
CA GLU A 66 1.44 -4.12 -0.40
C GLU A 66 2.58 -3.13 -0.20
N ARG A 67 2.27 -1.88 0.14
CA ARG A 67 3.29 -0.87 0.42
C ARG A 67 4.09 -1.20 1.67
N CYS A 68 3.43 -1.69 2.70
CA CYS A 68 4.11 -2.07 3.94
C CYS A 68 5.16 -3.15 3.68
N VAL A 69 4.77 -4.22 3.01
CA VAL A 69 5.69 -5.32 2.70
C VAL A 69 6.83 -4.87 1.79
N ALA A 70 6.51 -4.06 0.78
CA ALA A 70 7.54 -3.53 -0.12
C ALA A 70 8.59 -2.73 0.65
N GLU A 71 8.17 -1.86 1.56
CA GLU A 71 9.10 -1.07 2.35
C GLU A 71 9.94 -1.93 3.30
N LEU A 72 9.32 -2.93 3.94
CA LEU A 72 10.04 -3.79 4.88
C LEU A 72 11.08 -4.66 4.18
N GLU A 73 10.81 -5.08 2.96
CA GLU A 73 11.71 -5.91 2.16
C GLU A 73 12.64 -5.09 1.26
N SER A 74 12.58 -3.76 1.37
CA SER A 74 13.34 -2.85 0.49
C SER A 74 13.06 -3.11 -0.98
N GLY A 75 11.84 -3.52 -1.28
CA GLY A 75 11.39 -3.80 -2.64
C GLY A 75 10.81 -2.57 -3.31
N VAL A 76 10.73 -2.61 -4.61
CA VAL A 76 10.13 -1.54 -5.39
C VAL A 76 8.61 -1.60 -5.29
N ARG A 77 8.06 -2.80 -5.19
CA ARG A 77 6.61 -3.01 -5.17
C ARG A 77 6.26 -4.31 -4.46
N GLY A 78 5.13 -4.32 -3.77
CA GLY A 78 4.56 -5.51 -3.18
C GLY A 78 3.27 -5.87 -3.91
N LEU A 79 3.01 -7.16 -4.05
CA LEU A 79 1.78 -7.67 -4.67
C LEU A 79 1.17 -8.72 -3.76
N ALA A 80 -0.06 -8.49 -3.32
CA ALA A 80 -0.76 -9.40 -2.44
C ALA A 80 -1.67 -10.33 -3.24
N TYR A 81 -1.67 -11.60 -2.86
CA TYR A 81 -2.49 -12.64 -3.51
C TYR A 81 -3.32 -13.37 -2.47
N ALA A 82 -4.39 -14.00 -2.92
CA ALA A 82 -5.31 -14.70 -2.03
C ALA A 82 -4.76 -16.03 -1.51
N SER A 83 -3.71 -16.56 -2.12
CA SER A 83 -3.08 -17.82 -1.70
C SER A 83 -1.61 -17.86 -2.08
N GLY A 84 -0.85 -18.73 -1.43
CA GLY A 84 0.54 -18.96 -1.79
C GLY A 84 0.71 -19.48 -3.22
N GLN A 85 -0.18 -20.32 -3.68
CA GLN A 85 -0.17 -20.82 -5.06
C GLN A 85 -0.33 -19.67 -6.07
N ALA A 86 -1.27 -18.76 -5.80
CA ALA A 86 -1.46 -17.60 -6.66
C ALA A 86 -0.22 -16.72 -6.66
N ALA A 87 0.40 -16.52 -5.50
CA ALA A 87 1.62 -15.72 -5.38
C ALA A 87 2.77 -16.35 -6.17
N THR A 88 2.93 -17.67 -6.06
CA THR A 88 3.97 -18.39 -6.81
C THR A 88 3.74 -18.27 -8.31
N ALA A 89 2.50 -18.47 -8.76
CA ALA A 89 2.15 -18.34 -10.17
C ALA A 89 2.42 -16.92 -10.67
N GLY A 90 2.08 -15.90 -9.88
CA GLY A 90 2.35 -14.51 -10.23
C GLY A 90 3.85 -14.21 -10.33
N ALA A 91 4.66 -14.80 -9.45
CA ALA A 91 6.10 -14.58 -9.43
C ALA A 91 6.79 -15.17 -10.65
N VAL A 92 6.29 -16.29 -11.20
CA VAL A 92 6.93 -16.97 -12.34
C VAL A 92 6.27 -16.67 -13.66
N ALA A 93 5.13 -16.02 -13.69
CA ALA A 93 4.44 -15.68 -14.92
C ALA A 93 5.25 -14.65 -15.71
N PRO A 94 5.27 -14.74 -17.05
CA PRO A 94 5.93 -13.72 -17.86
C PRO A 94 5.22 -12.38 -17.71
N ALA A 95 6.01 -11.32 -17.77
CA ALA A 95 5.51 -9.96 -17.65
C ALA A 95 4.64 -9.57 -18.84
#